data_872cdf148ae5210143dc20dbbb2d8a45
#
_entry.id   872cdf148ae5210143dc20dbbb2d8a45
#
_cell.length_a   1.000
_cell.length_b   1.000
_cell.length_c   1.000
_cell.angle_alpha   90.00
_cell.angle_beta   90.00
_cell.angle_gamma   90.00
#
_symmetry.space_group_name_H-M   'P 1'
#
loop_
_entity.id
_entity.type
_entity.pdbx_description
1 polymer ?
#
loop_
_entity_poly.entity_id
_entity_poly.type
_entity_poly.pdbx_seq_one_letter_code
_entity_poly.pdbx_strand_id
1 'polypeptide(L)'
;MEGLIFGTFARSAEEELVSGDAYLIKEIEDGWLIALVDGLGHGIAAREASLKALSIIDAYVSEYGPQVDLRDALRLCHNGLAGTRGAAIGLCHLDLKDCIWSSLIVGNVTLFVFSDERLSPIPAAGIVGYRVPKIVHVAKWPYYAGDTLVLHSDGVKEDYSMDFPVGDGGVSVRQAAELIGKKYGVKTDDATIIIGR
;
A
#
# COMPACT_ATOMS: atom_id res chain seq x y z
N MET A 1 6.15 -9.48 -21.24
CA MET A 1 5.83 -8.13 -20.72
C MET A 1 6.87 -7.79 -19.68
N GLU A 2 7.46 -6.60 -19.73
CA GLU A 2 8.36 -6.15 -18.67
C GLU A 2 7.54 -6.05 -17.37
N GLY A 3 8.06 -6.66 -16.30
CA GLY A 3 7.40 -6.61 -14.99
C GLY A 3 7.51 -5.21 -14.39
N LEU A 4 6.63 -4.88 -13.44
CA LEU A 4 6.71 -3.63 -12.68
C LEU A 4 8.06 -3.53 -11.94
N ILE A 5 8.64 -2.36 -11.96
CA ILE A 5 9.81 -2.01 -11.15
C ILE A 5 9.32 -1.19 -9.96
N PHE A 6 9.83 -1.51 -8.76
CA PHE A 6 9.42 -0.83 -7.54
C PHE A 6 10.55 -0.02 -6.92
N GLY A 7 10.18 1.11 -6.34
CA GLY A 7 10.99 1.91 -5.43
C GLY A 7 10.26 2.11 -4.12
N THR A 8 10.99 2.02 -3.01
CA THR A 8 10.42 2.17 -1.68
C THR A 8 11.27 3.11 -0.83
N PHE A 9 10.61 3.80 0.09
CA PHE A 9 11.24 4.50 1.21
C PHE A 9 10.46 4.16 2.47
N ALA A 10 11.16 3.90 3.56
CA ALA A 10 10.55 3.67 4.86
C ALA A 10 11.44 4.28 5.95
N ARG A 11 10.80 4.93 6.92
CA ARG A 11 11.47 5.54 8.09
C ARG A 11 10.54 5.47 9.29
N SER A 12 11.08 5.13 10.47
CA SER A 12 10.37 5.29 11.74
C SER A 12 10.29 6.77 12.15
N ALA A 13 9.35 7.09 13.01
CA ALA A 13 9.32 8.36 13.75
C ALA A 13 10.66 8.61 14.48
N GLU A 14 11.07 9.87 14.65
CA GLU A 14 12.42 10.23 15.17
C GLU A 14 12.70 9.65 16.57
N GLU A 15 11.69 9.45 17.39
CA GLU A 15 11.83 8.92 18.76
C GLU A 15 11.60 7.41 18.86
N GLU A 16 11.33 6.72 17.73
CA GLU A 16 11.00 5.30 17.70
C GLU A 16 12.12 4.45 17.09
N LEU A 17 12.38 3.30 17.72
CA LEU A 17 13.36 2.34 17.24
C LEU A 17 12.86 1.52 16.05
N VAL A 18 11.55 1.40 15.92
CA VAL A 18 10.90 0.59 14.87
C VAL A 18 9.69 1.35 14.31
N SER A 19 9.50 1.23 13.00
CA SER A 19 8.32 1.78 12.35
C SER A 19 7.09 0.90 12.61
N GLY A 20 5.95 1.50 12.89
CA GLY A 20 4.64 0.86 12.90
C GLY A 20 4.15 0.49 11.51
N ASP A 21 4.69 1.13 10.48
CA ASP A 21 4.42 0.79 9.08
C ASP A 21 5.11 -0.52 8.66
N ALA A 22 4.43 -1.25 7.79
CA ALA A 22 5.02 -2.38 7.08
C ALA A 22 4.38 -2.53 5.69
N TYR A 23 5.12 -3.09 4.74
CA TYR A 23 4.63 -3.28 3.38
C TYR A 23 5.02 -4.64 2.80
N LEU A 24 4.26 -5.07 1.80
CA LEU A 24 4.51 -6.26 1.00
C LEU A 24 4.43 -5.88 -0.48
N ILE A 25 5.40 -6.32 -1.25
CA ILE A 25 5.38 -6.32 -2.72
C ILE A 25 5.63 -7.76 -3.13
N LYS A 26 4.61 -8.41 -3.69
CA LYS A 26 4.67 -9.83 -4.01
C LYS A 26 4.28 -10.06 -5.45
N GLU A 27 5.21 -10.64 -6.19
CA GLU A 27 4.91 -11.20 -7.51
C GLU A 27 4.07 -12.46 -7.34
N ILE A 28 3.02 -12.56 -8.14
CA ILE A 28 2.13 -13.70 -8.24
C ILE A 28 2.03 -14.11 -9.70
N GLU A 29 1.48 -15.28 -9.97
CA GLU A 29 1.21 -15.69 -11.35
C GLU A 29 0.32 -14.63 -12.02
N ASP A 30 0.77 -14.16 -13.19
CA ASP A 30 0.10 -13.12 -13.99
C ASP A 30 -0.07 -11.75 -13.30
N GLY A 31 0.76 -11.37 -12.31
CA GLY A 31 0.63 -10.06 -11.73
C GLY A 31 1.37 -9.77 -10.43
N TRP A 32 0.83 -8.79 -9.68
CA TRP A 32 1.44 -8.29 -8.45
C TRP A 32 0.39 -8.03 -7.38
N LEU A 33 0.69 -8.40 -6.13
CA LEU A 33 0.00 -7.84 -4.97
C LEU A 33 0.91 -6.89 -4.22
N ILE A 34 0.40 -5.70 -3.94
CA ILE A 34 1.07 -4.66 -3.18
C ILE A 34 0.19 -4.32 -1.98
N ALA A 35 0.77 -4.33 -0.79
CA ALA A 35 0.09 -3.98 0.45
C ALA A 35 0.94 -3.00 1.27
N LEU A 36 0.27 -2.02 1.87
CA LEU A 36 0.82 -1.16 2.91
C LEU A 36 -0.09 -1.25 4.13
N VAL A 37 0.52 -1.44 5.28
CA VAL A 37 -0.17 -1.55 6.56
C VAL A 37 0.48 -0.55 7.52
N ASP A 38 -0.34 0.37 8.00
CA ASP A 38 0.01 1.33 9.05
C ASP A 38 -0.64 0.86 10.35
N GLY A 39 0.18 0.37 11.29
CA GLY A 39 -0.27 -0.08 12.61
C GLY A 39 -0.66 1.09 13.49
N LEU A 40 -1.85 1.06 14.10
CA LEU A 40 -2.39 2.19 14.86
C LEU A 40 -1.47 2.66 15.99
N GLY A 41 -1.03 3.92 15.90
CA GLY A 41 -0.05 4.54 16.79
C GLY A 41 1.38 4.27 16.31
N HIS A 42 2.35 4.16 17.20
CA HIS A 42 3.75 4.01 16.88
C HIS A 42 4.44 2.96 17.76
N GLY A 43 5.67 2.60 17.40
CA GLY A 43 6.52 1.69 18.16
C GLY A 43 6.11 0.22 18.04
N ILE A 44 6.54 -0.59 19.02
CA ILE A 44 6.49 -2.06 18.95
C ILE A 44 5.08 -2.61 18.72
N ALA A 45 4.07 -2.10 19.44
CA ALA A 45 2.72 -2.64 19.34
C ALA A 45 2.03 -2.31 17.99
N ALA A 46 2.35 -1.16 17.37
CA ALA A 46 1.93 -0.83 16.02
C ALA A 46 2.63 -1.75 15.01
N ARG A 47 3.95 -1.94 15.18
CA ARG A 47 4.75 -2.86 14.37
C ARG A 47 4.24 -4.30 14.40
N GLU A 48 3.87 -4.82 15.57
CA GLU A 48 3.31 -6.16 15.72
C GLU A 48 1.99 -6.31 14.95
N ALA A 49 1.11 -5.30 14.98
CA ALA A 49 -0.13 -5.30 14.24
C ALA A 49 0.12 -5.30 12.72
N SER A 50 1.00 -4.42 12.24
CA SER A 50 1.32 -4.33 10.81
C SER A 50 1.97 -5.60 10.27
N LEU A 51 2.95 -6.17 10.97
CA LEU A 51 3.59 -7.42 10.56
C LEU A 51 2.62 -8.60 10.58
N LYS A 52 1.73 -8.66 11.57
CA LYS A 52 0.69 -9.70 11.63
C LYS A 52 -0.26 -9.61 10.44
N ALA A 53 -0.68 -8.39 10.07
CA ALA A 53 -1.50 -8.19 8.88
C ALA A 53 -0.78 -8.65 7.61
N LEU A 54 0.49 -8.27 7.42
CA LEU A 54 1.27 -8.71 6.26
C LEU A 54 1.44 -10.22 6.21
N SER A 55 1.67 -10.88 7.35
CA SER A 55 1.76 -12.34 7.40
C SER A 55 0.47 -13.02 6.93
N ILE A 56 -0.70 -12.46 7.31
CA ILE A 56 -2.00 -12.96 6.88
C ILE A 56 -2.20 -12.75 5.37
N ILE A 57 -1.85 -11.55 4.87
CA ILE A 57 -1.94 -11.24 3.44
C ILE A 57 -1.03 -12.16 2.63
N ASP A 58 0.22 -12.32 3.07
CA ASP A 58 1.22 -13.17 2.39
C ASP A 58 0.78 -14.63 2.30
N ALA A 59 0.26 -15.18 3.40
CA ALA A 59 -0.28 -16.53 3.46
C ALA A 59 -1.47 -16.71 2.50
N TYR A 60 -2.43 -15.76 2.53
CA TYR A 60 -3.59 -15.76 1.65
C TYR A 60 -3.20 -15.72 0.18
N VAL A 61 -2.30 -14.83 -0.20
CA VAL A 61 -1.83 -14.70 -1.58
C VAL A 61 -1.05 -15.93 -2.03
N SER A 62 -0.28 -16.55 -1.13
CA SER A 62 0.45 -17.80 -1.43
C SER A 62 -0.49 -18.97 -1.71
N GLU A 63 -1.67 -18.97 -1.07
CA GLU A 63 -2.68 -20.02 -1.26
C GLU A 63 -3.53 -19.82 -2.50
N TYR A 64 -3.97 -18.58 -2.77
CA TYR A 64 -4.94 -18.28 -3.83
C TYR A 64 -4.33 -17.73 -5.11
N GLY A 65 -3.05 -17.30 -5.09
CA GLY A 65 -2.31 -16.83 -6.28
C GLY A 65 -3.06 -15.73 -7.03
N PRO A 66 -3.28 -15.89 -8.36
CA PRO A 66 -3.93 -14.86 -9.17
C PRO A 66 -5.42 -14.68 -8.87
N GLN A 67 -6.06 -15.59 -8.11
CA GLN A 67 -7.47 -15.53 -7.75
C GLN A 67 -7.73 -14.70 -6.47
N VAL A 68 -6.87 -13.71 -6.21
CA VAL A 68 -6.95 -12.86 -5.02
C VAL A 68 -8.21 -12.01 -5.05
N ASP A 69 -9.07 -12.16 -4.02
CA ASP A 69 -10.10 -11.19 -3.68
C ASP A 69 -9.62 -10.29 -2.55
N LEU A 70 -9.47 -8.99 -2.83
CA LEU A 70 -8.97 -8.02 -1.84
C LEU A 70 -9.90 -7.89 -0.62
N ARG A 71 -11.22 -8.15 -0.77
CA ARG A 71 -12.16 -8.13 0.36
C ARG A 71 -11.94 -9.31 1.28
N ASP A 72 -11.63 -10.49 0.73
CA ASP A 72 -11.33 -11.67 1.53
C ASP A 72 -10.02 -11.51 2.28
N ALA A 73 -8.98 -10.98 1.63
CA ALA A 73 -7.72 -10.62 2.29
C ALA A 73 -7.95 -9.63 3.45
N LEU A 74 -8.73 -8.58 3.20
CA LEU A 74 -9.11 -7.60 4.24
C LEU A 74 -9.90 -8.24 5.38
N ARG A 75 -10.85 -9.12 5.10
CA ARG A 75 -11.67 -9.83 6.10
C ARG A 75 -10.81 -10.75 6.98
N LEU A 76 -9.85 -11.44 6.39
CA LEU A 76 -8.90 -12.26 7.14
C LEU A 76 -8.02 -11.40 8.04
N CYS A 77 -7.51 -10.27 7.55
CA CYS A 77 -6.78 -9.30 8.37
C CYS A 77 -7.65 -8.78 9.51
N HIS A 78 -8.91 -8.39 9.22
CA HIS A 78 -9.81 -7.87 10.26
C HIS A 78 -10.02 -8.86 11.40
N ASN A 79 -10.25 -10.13 11.08
CA ASN A 79 -10.40 -11.19 12.08
C ASN A 79 -9.08 -11.47 12.81
N GLY A 80 -7.98 -11.54 12.08
CA GLY A 80 -6.66 -11.86 12.64
C GLY A 80 -6.08 -10.77 13.54
N LEU A 81 -6.40 -9.49 13.27
CA LEU A 81 -5.94 -8.35 14.08
C LEU A 81 -6.80 -8.09 15.32
N ALA A 82 -7.89 -8.84 15.54
CA ALA A 82 -8.69 -8.70 16.75
C ALA A 82 -7.83 -8.83 18.02
N GLY A 83 -7.98 -7.89 18.94
CA GLY A 83 -7.18 -7.83 20.17
C GLY A 83 -5.78 -7.21 20.03
N THR A 84 -5.38 -6.79 18.82
CA THR A 84 -4.21 -5.94 18.61
C THR A 84 -4.62 -4.46 18.61
N ARG A 85 -3.67 -3.55 18.34
CA ARG A 85 -4.01 -2.13 18.10
C ARG A 85 -4.84 -1.91 16.83
N GLY A 86 -4.82 -2.87 15.90
CA GLY A 86 -5.40 -2.71 14.57
C GLY A 86 -4.51 -1.88 13.64
N ALA A 87 -4.99 -1.67 12.41
CA ALA A 87 -4.22 -0.98 11.40
C ALA A 87 -5.10 -0.29 10.36
N ALA A 88 -4.56 0.72 9.67
CA ALA A 88 -4.99 1.14 8.35
C ALA A 88 -4.33 0.25 7.29
N ILE A 89 -5.05 -0.09 6.22
CA ILE A 89 -4.55 -1.01 5.18
C ILE A 89 -4.91 -0.47 3.80
N GLY A 90 -3.90 -0.38 2.93
CA GLY A 90 -4.05 -0.20 1.49
C GLY A 90 -3.63 -1.48 0.76
N LEU A 91 -4.50 -1.99 -0.10
CA LEU A 91 -4.25 -3.16 -0.94
C LEU A 91 -4.41 -2.79 -2.41
N CYS A 92 -3.48 -3.25 -3.23
CA CYS A 92 -3.54 -3.13 -4.68
C CYS A 92 -3.12 -4.45 -5.34
N HIS A 93 -3.92 -4.92 -6.27
CA HIS A 93 -3.66 -6.08 -7.11
C HIS A 93 -3.61 -5.64 -8.57
N LEU A 94 -2.50 -5.91 -9.24
CA LEU A 94 -2.40 -5.81 -10.68
C LEU A 94 -2.56 -7.21 -11.27
N ASP A 95 -3.59 -7.37 -12.08
CA ASP A 95 -3.79 -8.53 -12.92
C ASP A 95 -3.30 -8.21 -14.33
N LEU A 96 -2.17 -8.79 -14.74
CA LEU A 96 -1.56 -8.57 -16.06
C LEU A 96 -2.27 -9.35 -17.15
N LYS A 97 -2.97 -10.43 -16.81
CA LYS A 97 -3.74 -11.24 -17.77
C LYS A 97 -4.98 -10.49 -18.24
N ASP A 98 -5.71 -9.93 -17.31
CA ASP A 98 -6.92 -9.15 -17.60
C ASP A 98 -6.61 -7.66 -17.80
N CYS A 99 -5.36 -7.23 -17.57
CA CYS A 99 -4.91 -5.83 -17.63
C CYS A 99 -5.76 -4.93 -16.72
N ILE A 100 -5.90 -5.29 -15.45
CA ILE A 100 -6.75 -4.57 -14.48
C ILE A 100 -5.98 -4.28 -13.19
N TRP A 101 -6.04 -3.02 -12.75
CA TRP A 101 -5.79 -2.63 -11.38
C TRP A 101 -7.04 -2.85 -10.53
N SER A 102 -6.89 -3.51 -9.39
CA SER A 102 -7.92 -3.61 -8.35
C SER A 102 -7.35 -3.08 -7.04
N SER A 103 -8.07 -2.20 -6.34
CA SER A 103 -7.56 -1.62 -5.10
C SER A 103 -8.65 -1.31 -4.09
N LEU A 104 -8.29 -1.33 -2.82
CA LEU A 104 -9.13 -0.88 -1.69
C LEU A 104 -8.27 -0.25 -0.59
N ILE A 105 -8.89 0.63 0.19
CA ILE A 105 -8.29 1.26 1.37
C ILE A 105 -9.27 1.19 2.55
N VAL A 106 -8.73 0.89 3.74
CA VAL A 106 -9.40 1.12 5.03
C VAL A 106 -8.46 1.95 5.90
N GLY A 107 -8.95 3.08 6.37
CA GLY A 107 -8.17 4.04 7.19
C GLY A 107 -7.58 5.17 6.38
N ASN A 108 -6.42 5.68 6.81
CA ASN A 108 -5.75 6.91 6.35
C ASN A 108 -4.55 6.66 5.42
N VAL A 109 -4.41 5.46 4.88
CA VAL A 109 -3.41 5.17 3.85
C VAL A 109 -3.84 5.82 2.52
N THR A 110 -2.90 6.38 1.79
CA THR A 110 -3.11 6.93 0.45
C THR A 110 -2.67 5.93 -0.61
N LEU A 111 -3.54 5.70 -1.59
CA LEU A 111 -3.27 4.85 -2.76
C LEU A 111 -3.85 5.51 -4.00
N PHE A 112 -3.06 5.58 -5.07
CA PHE A 112 -3.54 5.95 -6.38
C PHE A 112 -2.68 5.31 -7.49
N VAL A 113 -3.29 5.20 -8.66
CA VAL A 113 -2.60 4.90 -9.92
C VAL A 113 -2.66 6.17 -10.77
N PHE A 114 -1.51 6.59 -11.25
CA PHE A 114 -1.40 7.70 -12.20
C PHE A 114 -1.21 7.10 -13.61
N SER A 115 -2.23 7.30 -14.43
CA SER A 115 -2.25 7.00 -15.85
C SER A 115 -2.30 8.35 -16.61
N ASP A 116 -3.29 8.61 -17.43
CA ASP A 116 -3.55 9.96 -17.96
C ASP A 116 -4.08 10.91 -16.87
N GLU A 117 -4.70 10.36 -15.83
CA GLU A 117 -5.21 11.06 -14.65
C GLU A 117 -4.95 10.25 -13.37
N ARG A 118 -5.12 10.89 -12.21
CA ARG A 118 -5.01 10.24 -10.90
C ARG A 118 -6.29 9.44 -10.61
N LEU A 119 -6.15 8.12 -10.52
CA LEU A 119 -7.21 7.17 -10.18
C LEU A 119 -7.02 6.67 -8.75
N SER A 120 -7.96 6.94 -7.85
CA SER A 120 -7.87 6.55 -6.44
C SER A 120 -9.12 5.80 -5.99
N PRO A 121 -9.01 4.75 -5.17
CA PRO A 121 -10.16 4.16 -4.51
C PRO A 121 -10.72 5.14 -3.46
N ILE A 122 -12.02 5.02 -3.16
CA ILE A 122 -12.62 5.77 -2.06
C ILE A 122 -12.26 5.05 -0.75
N PRO A 123 -11.51 5.70 0.17
CA PRO A 123 -11.16 5.08 1.43
C PRO A 123 -12.38 4.75 2.28
N ALA A 124 -12.44 3.54 2.84
CA ALA A 124 -13.43 3.17 3.83
C ALA A 124 -12.96 3.65 5.22
N ALA A 125 -13.84 4.38 5.93
CA ALA A 125 -13.53 4.81 7.29
C ALA A 125 -13.52 3.60 8.22
N GLY A 126 -12.41 3.39 8.95
CA GLY A 126 -12.29 2.26 9.88
C GLY A 126 -10.86 1.97 10.32
N ILE A 127 -10.76 0.97 11.19
CA ILE A 127 -9.51 0.38 11.67
C ILE A 127 -9.67 -1.13 11.55
N VAL A 128 -8.82 -1.75 10.77
CA VAL A 128 -8.80 -3.21 10.59
C VAL A 128 -8.35 -3.88 11.90
N GLY A 129 -9.12 -4.88 12.35
CA GLY A 129 -8.95 -5.47 13.68
C GLY A 129 -9.86 -4.89 14.76
N TYR A 130 -10.44 -3.71 14.54
CA TYR A 130 -11.36 -3.07 15.48
C TYR A 130 -12.75 -2.83 14.89
N ARG A 131 -12.85 -2.01 13.85
CA ARG A 131 -14.10 -1.65 13.19
C ARG A 131 -13.86 -1.32 11.72
N VAL A 132 -14.54 -2.05 10.83
CA VAL A 132 -14.59 -1.76 9.39
C VAL A 132 -16.06 -1.73 8.94
N PRO A 133 -16.41 -0.99 7.88
CA PRO A 133 -17.73 -1.05 7.28
C PRO A 133 -18.05 -2.46 6.79
N LYS A 134 -19.36 -2.82 6.83
CA LYS A 134 -19.80 -4.12 6.28
C LYS A 134 -19.53 -4.29 4.79
N ILE A 135 -19.48 -3.17 4.07
CA ILE A 135 -19.18 -3.13 2.64
C ILE A 135 -17.98 -2.23 2.45
N VAL A 136 -16.92 -2.78 1.89
CA VAL A 136 -15.73 -2.05 1.42
C VAL A 136 -15.69 -2.17 -0.08
N HIS A 137 -15.63 -1.03 -0.77
CA HIS A 137 -15.59 -0.98 -2.22
C HIS A 137 -14.18 -1.31 -2.72
N VAL A 138 -14.11 -2.21 -3.70
CA VAL A 138 -12.90 -2.42 -4.51
C VAL A 138 -13.08 -1.58 -5.77
N ALA A 139 -12.19 -0.63 -5.96
CA ALA A 139 -12.11 0.11 -7.20
C ALA A 139 -11.32 -0.71 -8.24
N LYS A 140 -11.74 -0.60 -9.50
CA LYS A 140 -11.08 -1.29 -10.62
C LYS A 140 -10.87 -0.33 -11.78
N TRP A 141 -9.70 -0.39 -12.40
CA TRP A 141 -9.33 0.41 -13.56
C TRP A 141 -8.54 -0.42 -14.57
N PRO A 142 -8.62 -0.11 -15.86
CA PRO A 142 -7.69 -0.69 -16.84
C PRO A 142 -6.25 -0.38 -16.45
N TYR A 143 -5.35 -1.33 -16.70
CA TYR A 143 -3.92 -1.14 -16.63
C TYR A 143 -3.37 -0.78 -18.01
N TYR A 144 -2.53 0.22 -18.06
CA TYR A 144 -1.77 0.60 -19.24
C TYR A 144 -0.27 0.57 -18.93
N ALA A 145 0.53 0.13 -19.91
CA ALA A 145 1.99 0.15 -19.76
C ALA A 145 2.47 1.59 -19.52
N GLY A 146 3.21 1.79 -18.44
CA GLY A 146 3.64 3.12 -18.02
C GLY A 146 2.80 3.75 -16.90
N ASP A 147 1.71 3.11 -16.49
CA ASP A 147 1.01 3.50 -15.27
C ASP A 147 1.95 3.52 -14.07
N THR A 148 1.74 4.46 -13.19
CA THR A 148 2.53 4.59 -11.96
C THR A 148 1.64 4.43 -10.74
N LEU A 149 1.83 3.33 -9.99
CA LEU A 149 1.22 3.13 -8.68
C LEU A 149 1.98 3.94 -7.63
N VAL A 150 1.24 4.61 -6.75
CA VAL A 150 1.76 5.22 -5.53
C VAL A 150 0.92 4.77 -4.34
N LEU A 151 1.59 4.32 -3.29
CA LEU A 151 0.97 3.87 -2.05
C LEU A 151 1.82 4.37 -0.88
N HIS A 152 1.24 5.12 0.06
CA HIS A 152 1.97 5.63 1.22
C HIS A 152 1.11 5.75 2.48
N SER A 153 1.77 5.73 3.66
CA SER A 153 1.15 6.02 4.95
C SER A 153 0.91 7.52 5.13
N ASP A 154 0.13 7.90 6.14
CA ASP A 154 -0.20 9.31 6.44
C ASP A 154 1.01 10.12 6.95
N GLY A 155 2.09 9.46 7.37
CA GLY A 155 3.35 10.11 7.64
C GLY A 155 4.06 10.68 6.39
N VAL A 156 3.50 10.50 5.19
CA VAL A 156 3.94 11.19 3.97
C VAL A 156 2.88 12.19 3.54
N LYS A 157 3.20 13.51 3.58
CA LYS A 157 2.28 14.58 3.14
C LYS A 157 2.02 14.51 1.65
N GLU A 158 0.77 14.72 1.24
CA GLU A 158 0.34 14.71 -0.17
C GLU A 158 0.65 16.01 -0.96
N ASP A 159 1.47 16.90 -0.41
CA ASP A 159 1.84 18.17 -1.06
C ASP A 159 2.83 18.01 -2.23
N TYR A 160 3.18 16.77 -2.58
CA TYR A 160 4.06 16.49 -3.70
C TYR A 160 3.27 16.45 -5.01
N SER A 161 3.81 17.11 -6.05
CA SER A 161 3.30 16.92 -7.40
C SER A 161 3.97 15.70 -8.05
N MET A 162 3.22 14.94 -8.84
CA MET A 162 3.76 13.88 -9.68
C MET A 162 4.44 14.41 -10.95
N ASP A 163 4.81 15.71 -10.96
CA ASP A 163 5.58 16.35 -12.02
C ASP A 163 7.04 15.84 -12.13
N PHE A 164 7.39 14.87 -11.27
CA PHE A 164 8.58 14.07 -11.49
C PHE A 164 8.29 13.10 -12.63
N PRO A 165 8.86 13.28 -13.81
CA PRO A 165 8.75 12.26 -14.85
C PRO A 165 9.44 11.00 -14.33
N VAL A 166 8.64 10.07 -13.82
CA VAL A 166 9.11 8.74 -13.41
C VAL A 166 9.21 7.91 -14.68
N GLY A 167 10.37 7.38 -14.98
CA GLY A 167 10.60 6.57 -16.17
C GLY A 167 11.42 7.27 -17.24
N ASP A 168 11.11 7.04 -18.50
CA ASP A 168 11.92 7.38 -19.68
C ASP A 168 12.45 8.82 -19.69
N GLY A 169 13.74 8.98 -19.37
CA GLY A 169 14.42 10.28 -19.29
C GLY A 169 14.23 11.05 -17.97
N GLY A 170 13.47 10.52 -17.02
CA GLY A 170 13.25 11.09 -15.69
C GLY A 170 14.02 10.38 -14.57
N VAL A 171 13.50 10.51 -13.35
CA VAL A 171 14.05 9.80 -12.19
C VAL A 171 13.55 8.36 -12.13
N SER A 172 14.37 7.44 -11.63
CA SER A 172 13.91 6.06 -11.38
C SER A 172 12.87 6.03 -10.27
N VAL A 173 12.02 5.00 -10.26
CA VAL A 173 11.01 4.79 -9.19
C VAL A 173 11.65 4.81 -7.79
N ARG A 174 12.85 4.26 -7.66
CA ARG A 174 13.61 4.27 -6.40
C ARG A 174 14.00 5.68 -5.98
N GLN A 175 14.54 6.47 -6.91
CA GLN A 175 14.91 7.87 -6.65
C GLN A 175 13.67 8.70 -6.30
N ALA A 176 12.55 8.49 -7.00
CA ALA A 176 11.29 9.17 -6.72
C ALA A 176 10.78 8.86 -5.30
N ALA A 177 10.74 7.58 -4.90
CA ALA A 177 10.35 7.17 -3.56
C ALA A 177 11.25 7.81 -2.48
N GLU A 178 12.56 7.80 -2.67
CA GLU A 178 13.50 8.43 -1.75
C GLU A 178 13.34 9.95 -1.66
N LEU A 179 13.17 10.63 -2.80
CA LEU A 179 13.00 12.08 -2.84
C LEU A 179 11.71 12.50 -2.13
N ILE A 180 10.59 11.83 -2.44
CA ILE A 180 9.31 12.11 -1.81
C ILE A 180 9.37 11.79 -0.32
N GLY A 181 9.83 10.62 0.06
CA GLY A 181 9.92 10.20 1.46
C GLY A 181 10.80 11.12 2.31
N LYS A 182 11.94 11.56 1.78
CA LYS A 182 12.84 12.51 2.49
C LYS A 182 12.27 13.91 2.60
N LYS A 183 11.60 14.42 1.54
CA LYS A 183 11.12 15.80 1.49
C LYS A 183 9.78 15.99 2.17
N TYR A 184 8.89 15.02 2.03
CA TYR A 184 7.49 15.11 2.48
C TYR A 184 7.16 14.20 3.66
N GLY A 185 8.08 13.32 4.07
CA GLY A 185 7.93 12.51 5.27
C GLY A 185 7.90 13.36 6.55
N VAL A 186 6.87 13.17 7.37
CA VAL A 186 6.70 13.83 8.66
C VAL A 186 7.66 13.19 9.67
N LYS A 187 8.50 13.96 10.33
CA LYS A 187 9.55 13.45 11.24
C LYS A 187 9.00 12.80 12.50
N THR A 188 7.84 13.27 12.95
CA THR A 188 7.18 12.79 14.17
C THR A 188 6.29 11.58 13.94
N ASP A 189 6.29 11.02 12.71
CA ASP A 189 5.49 9.87 12.35
C ASP A 189 6.28 8.86 11.52
N ASP A 190 5.80 7.63 11.50
CA ASP A 190 6.29 6.58 10.62
C ASP A 190 5.93 6.96 9.17
N ALA A 191 6.88 6.89 8.26
CA ALA A 191 6.68 7.33 6.88
C ALA A 191 7.15 6.25 5.91
N THR A 192 6.22 5.69 5.16
CA THR A 192 6.47 4.66 4.16
C THR A 192 5.82 5.06 2.84
N ILE A 193 6.56 4.95 1.74
CA ILE A 193 6.05 5.12 0.37
C ILE A 193 6.55 4.00 -0.54
N ILE A 194 5.67 3.53 -1.40
CA ILE A 194 5.93 2.56 -2.47
C ILE A 194 5.54 3.22 -3.79
N ILE A 195 6.42 3.16 -4.78
CA ILE A 195 6.15 3.57 -6.16
C ILE A 195 6.44 2.38 -7.07
N GLY A 196 5.49 2.02 -7.91
CA GLY A 196 5.60 0.95 -8.89
C GLY A 196 5.33 1.48 -10.31
N ARG A 197 6.15 1.06 -11.31
CA ARG A 197 5.96 1.42 -12.72
C ARG A 197 6.46 0.31 -13.64
#